data_09d8dcf7f4003e73a9664bfc436aa28a
#
_entry.id   09d8dcf7f4003e73a9664bfc436aa28a
#
_cell.length_a   1.000
_cell.length_b   1.000
_cell.length_c   1.000
_cell.angle_alpha   90.00
_cell.angle_beta   90.00
_cell.angle_gamma   90.00
#
_symmetry.space_group_name_H-M   'P 1'
#
loop_
_entity.id
_entity.type
_entity.pdbx_description
1 polymer ?
#
loop_
_entity_poly.entity_id
_entity_poly.type
_entity_poly.pdbx_seq_one_letter_code
_entity_poly.pdbx_strand_id
1 'polypeptide(L)'
;MADYSVTSREEAIDWMGEYPGFGEMRSYTDALGCSAVAFTWRVMPADTGGKGSYGHRHKDQEEIYFVARGTVQFKVGDDVFEAGPGTAVRVGTDAFRSVHNDGPDDAELIIVSQTASGDSGETEKTEPDFWPAD
;
A
#
# COMPACT_ATOMS: atom_id res chain seq x y z
N MET A 1 22.29 -25.50 -7.77
CA MET A 1 21.52 -25.11 -6.57
C MET A 1 20.27 -24.37 -7.00
N ALA A 2 19.17 -24.66 -6.33
CA ALA A 2 17.93 -23.92 -6.58
C ALA A 2 18.06 -22.49 -6.06
N ASP A 3 17.53 -21.55 -6.81
CA ASP A 3 17.54 -20.13 -6.45
C ASP A 3 16.20 -19.76 -5.81
N TYR A 4 16.18 -19.73 -4.49
CA TYR A 4 14.98 -19.30 -3.78
C TYR A 4 15.34 -18.73 -2.40
N SER A 5 14.40 -18.01 -1.81
CA SER A 5 14.52 -17.49 -0.45
C SER A 5 13.18 -17.63 0.26
N VAL A 6 13.24 -17.67 1.58
CA VAL A 6 12.05 -17.78 2.44
C VAL A 6 12.22 -16.78 3.58
N THR A 7 11.16 -16.07 3.88
CA THR A 7 11.16 -15.17 5.02
C THR A 7 9.84 -15.30 5.77
N SER A 8 9.74 -14.64 6.92
CA SER A 8 8.55 -14.65 7.75
C SER A 8 8.13 -13.23 8.05
N ARG A 9 6.92 -13.09 8.60
CA ARG A 9 6.38 -11.80 9.01
C ARG A 9 7.33 -11.05 9.96
N GLU A 10 7.92 -11.77 10.91
CA GLU A 10 8.78 -11.17 11.94
C GLU A 10 10.08 -10.61 11.37
N GLU A 11 10.53 -11.14 10.24
CA GLU A 11 11.75 -10.68 9.56
C GLU A 11 11.50 -9.52 8.61
N ALA A 12 10.24 -9.31 8.23
CA ALA A 12 9.86 -8.22 7.33
C ALA A 12 9.82 -6.90 8.10
N ILE A 13 10.35 -5.84 7.49
CA ILE A 13 10.33 -4.51 8.10
C ILE A 13 8.89 -4.01 8.16
N ASP A 14 8.46 -3.57 9.34
CA ASP A 14 7.15 -2.96 9.52
C ASP A 14 7.29 -1.44 9.49
N TRP A 15 6.89 -0.83 8.37
CA TRP A 15 6.96 0.63 8.21
C TRP A 15 6.00 1.39 9.13
N MET A 16 5.03 0.68 9.74
CA MET A 16 4.09 1.28 10.71
C MET A 16 4.49 1.00 12.15
N GLY A 17 5.64 0.38 12.39
CA GLY A 17 6.05 -0.03 13.73
C GLY A 17 6.16 1.11 14.73
N GLU A 18 6.43 2.34 14.28
CA GLU A 18 6.53 3.51 15.15
C GLU A 18 5.25 4.33 15.20
N TYR A 19 4.17 3.85 14.59
CA TYR A 19 2.89 4.57 14.51
C TYR A 19 1.79 3.70 15.10
N PRO A 20 1.63 3.67 16.45
CA PRO A 20 0.61 2.85 17.09
C PRO A 20 -0.78 3.20 16.58
N GLY A 21 -1.61 2.19 16.39
CA GLY A 21 -2.98 2.37 15.93
C GLY A 21 -3.17 2.36 14.43
N PHE A 22 -2.08 2.32 13.64
CA PHE A 22 -2.18 2.32 12.17
C PHE A 22 -1.93 0.95 11.54
N GLY A 23 -1.88 -0.11 12.36
CA GLY A 23 -1.73 -1.47 11.86
C GLY A 23 -0.31 -1.81 11.46
N GLU A 24 -0.17 -2.57 10.39
CA GLU A 24 1.12 -3.04 9.92
C GLU A 24 1.30 -2.73 8.44
N MET A 25 2.54 -2.46 8.07
CA MET A 25 2.95 -2.32 6.67
C MET A 25 4.27 -3.06 6.52
N ARG A 26 4.18 -4.37 6.32
CA ARG A 26 5.33 -5.28 6.29
C ARG A 26 5.89 -5.41 4.89
N SER A 27 7.13 -4.96 4.71
CA SER A 27 7.82 -5.11 3.44
C SER A 27 8.66 -6.39 3.46
N TYR A 28 8.40 -7.28 2.52
CA TYR A 28 9.14 -8.55 2.37
C TYR A 28 10.27 -8.43 1.37
N THR A 29 10.36 -7.34 0.64
CA THR A 29 11.26 -7.15 -0.49
C THR A 29 12.71 -7.41 -0.13
N ASP A 30 13.23 -6.71 0.87
CA ASP A 30 14.63 -6.84 1.28
C ASP A 30 14.90 -8.18 1.98
N ALA A 31 13.98 -8.62 2.83
CA ALA A 31 14.14 -9.89 3.54
C ALA A 31 14.20 -11.09 2.59
N LEU A 32 13.49 -11.00 1.45
CA LEU A 32 13.55 -12.02 0.40
C LEU A 32 14.73 -11.83 -0.54
N GLY A 33 15.36 -10.66 -0.53
CA GLY A 33 16.44 -10.35 -1.47
C GLY A 33 15.94 -10.13 -2.90
N CYS A 34 14.72 -9.61 -3.04
CA CYS A 34 14.15 -9.36 -4.37
C CYS A 34 14.88 -8.22 -5.08
N SER A 35 15.13 -8.41 -6.38
CA SER A 35 15.76 -7.38 -7.20
C SER A 35 14.76 -6.66 -8.11
N ALA A 36 13.65 -7.30 -8.46
CA ALA A 36 12.72 -6.76 -9.45
C ALA A 36 11.31 -6.55 -8.91
N VAL A 37 10.93 -7.24 -7.84
CA VAL A 37 9.56 -7.23 -7.33
C VAL A 37 9.55 -6.69 -5.91
N ALA A 38 8.67 -5.72 -5.63
CA ALA A 38 8.40 -5.25 -4.29
C ALA A 38 7.09 -5.88 -3.81
N PHE A 39 7.08 -6.37 -2.59
CA PHE A 39 5.94 -7.08 -2.01
C PHE A 39 5.71 -6.62 -0.58
N THR A 40 4.49 -6.15 -0.31
CA THR A 40 4.13 -5.61 1.00
C THR A 40 2.80 -6.19 1.46
N TRP A 41 2.71 -6.52 2.75
CA TRP A 41 1.48 -6.91 3.41
C TRP A 41 1.05 -5.77 4.33
N ARG A 42 -0.11 -5.19 4.04
CA ARG A 42 -0.66 -4.06 4.77
C ARG A 42 -1.87 -4.52 5.59
N VAL A 43 -1.83 -4.29 6.89
CA VAL A 43 -3.00 -4.46 7.76
C VAL A 43 -3.50 -3.07 8.12
N MET A 44 -4.74 -2.79 7.77
CA MET A 44 -5.37 -1.48 8.00
C MET A 44 -6.50 -1.63 9.02
N PRO A 45 -6.31 -1.16 10.25
CA PRO A 45 -7.41 -1.12 11.21
C PRO A 45 -8.55 -0.24 10.71
N ALA A 46 -9.76 -0.47 11.23
CA ALA A 46 -10.91 0.36 10.93
C ALA A 46 -10.60 1.83 11.22
N ASP A 47 -11.15 2.71 10.42
CA ASP A 47 -11.02 4.17 10.54
C ASP A 47 -9.58 4.67 10.37
N THR A 48 -8.79 3.98 9.56
CA THR A 48 -7.43 4.43 9.22
C THR A 48 -7.26 4.54 7.71
N GLY A 49 -6.33 5.38 7.30
CA GLY A 49 -5.96 5.55 5.92
C GLY A 49 -5.91 7.00 5.47
N GLY A 50 -6.20 7.22 4.19
CA GLY A 50 -5.93 8.49 3.55
C GLY A 50 -7.00 9.57 3.60
N LYS A 51 -8.20 9.26 4.11
CA LYS A 51 -9.22 10.31 4.24
C LYS A 51 -8.77 11.39 5.21
N GLY A 52 -8.91 12.64 4.80
CA GLY A 52 -8.45 13.78 5.58
C GLY A 52 -6.94 14.03 5.44
N SER A 53 -6.30 13.43 4.46
CA SER A 53 -4.86 13.47 4.32
C SER A 53 -4.44 13.56 2.84
N TYR A 54 -3.16 13.37 2.61
CA TYR A 54 -2.57 13.43 1.29
C TYR A 54 -2.67 12.09 0.55
N GLY A 55 -2.53 12.14 -0.78
CA GLY A 55 -2.27 10.97 -1.61
C GLY A 55 -0.81 10.98 -2.07
N HIS A 56 -0.45 9.96 -2.83
CA HIS A 56 0.90 9.88 -3.38
C HIS A 56 0.86 9.25 -4.78
N ARG A 57 1.95 9.41 -5.50
CA ARG A 57 2.16 8.71 -6.76
C ARG A 57 3.60 8.24 -6.85
N HIS A 58 3.82 7.25 -7.68
CA HIS A 58 5.15 6.75 -7.99
C HIS A 58 5.48 7.09 -9.44
N LYS A 59 6.70 7.53 -9.68
CA LYS A 59 7.14 7.90 -11.04
C LYS A 59 7.50 6.68 -11.87
N ASP A 60 8.08 5.66 -11.23
CA ASP A 60 8.64 4.49 -11.90
C ASP A 60 7.94 3.19 -11.57
N GLN A 61 6.97 3.20 -10.65
CA GLN A 61 6.36 1.97 -10.16
C GLN A 61 4.90 1.88 -10.53
N GLU A 62 4.58 0.85 -11.27
CA GLU A 62 3.20 0.38 -11.41
C GLU A 62 2.90 -0.47 -10.17
N GLU A 63 1.76 -0.25 -9.55
CA GLU A 63 1.39 -0.93 -8.31
C GLU A 63 0.07 -1.68 -8.45
N ILE A 64 0.01 -2.85 -7.82
CA ILE A 64 -1.24 -3.60 -7.70
C ILE A 64 -1.56 -3.72 -6.21
N TYR A 65 -2.77 -3.33 -5.86
CA TYR A 65 -3.33 -3.52 -4.52
C TYR A 65 -4.33 -4.66 -4.61
N PHE A 66 -4.12 -5.71 -3.83
CA PHE A 66 -5.05 -6.83 -3.76
C PHE A 66 -5.68 -6.87 -2.37
N VAL A 67 -7.01 -6.82 -2.31
CA VAL A 67 -7.74 -6.87 -1.04
C VAL A 67 -7.90 -8.33 -0.65
N ALA A 68 -7.17 -8.75 0.39
CA ALA A 68 -7.23 -10.12 0.88
C ALA A 68 -8.35 -10.31 1.89
N ARG A 69 -8.65 -9.28 2.68
CA ARG A 69 -9.68 -9.33 3.71
C ARG A 69 -10.23 -7.92 3.96
N GLY A 70 -11.51 -7.86 4.31
CA GLY A 70 -12.18 -6.60 4.58
C GLY A 70 -12.53 -5.84 3.31
N THR A 71 -13.03 -4.62 3.48
CA THR A 71 -13.42 -3.74 2.36
C THR A 71 -12.78 -2.38 2.60
N VAL A 72 -12.16 -1.83 1.57
CA VAL A 72 -11.50 -0.54 1.64
C VAL A 72 -12.02 0.38 0.55
N GLN A 73 -11.75 1.66 0.71
CA GLN A 73 -12.04 2.66 -0.30
C GLN A 73 -10.74 3.15 -0.91
N PHE A 74 -10.79 3.41 -2.20
CA PHE A 74 -9.67 3.99 -2.94
C PHE A 74 -10.08 5.35 -3.48
N LYS A 75 -9.14 6.28 -3.46
CA LYS A 75 -9.23 7.48 -4.29
C LYS A 75 -8.06 7.45 -5.26
N VAL A 76 -8.37 7.44 -6.54
CA VAL A 76 -7.36 7.47 -7.61
C VAL A 76 -7.71 8.65 -8.51
N GLY A 77 -6.85 9.65 -8.54
CA GLY A 77 -7.21 10.93 -9.16
C GLY A 77 -8.45 11.48 -8.47
N ASP A 78 -9.50 11.73 -9.25
CA ASP A 78 -10.79 12.21 -8.71
C ASP A 78 -11.80 11.08 -8.47
N ASP A 79 -11.47 9.86 -8.85
CA ASP A 79 -12.38 8.72 -8.71
C ASP A 79 -12.29 8.12 -7.31
N VAL A 80 -13.45 7.86 -6.71
CA VAL A 80 -13.54 7.19 -5.41
C VAL A 80 -14.40 5.95 -5.58
N PHE A 81 -13.91 4.80 -5.09
CA PHE A 81 -14.64 3.54 -5.22
C PHE A 81 -14.28 2.59 -4.09
N GLU A 82 -15.13 1.60 -3.89
CA GLU A 82 -14.94 0.54 -2.91
C GLU A 82 -14.32 -0.69 -3.55
N ALA A 83 -13.52 -1.42 -2.76
CA ALA A 83 -12.95 -2.70 -3.16
C ALA A 83 -13.06 -3.68 -2.00
N GLY A 84 -13.74 -4.79 -2.23
CA GLY A 84 -13.92 -5.87 -1.26
C GLY A 84 -12.94 -7.03 -1.49
N PRO A 85 -13.07 -8.09 -0.68
CA PRO A 85 -12.14 -9.23 -0.75
C PRO A 85 -12.07 -9.83 -2.14
N GLY A 86 -10.85 -10.10 -2.60
CA GLY A 86 -10.61 -10.67 -3.93
C GLY A 86 -10.51 -9.64 -5.04
N THR A 87 -10.65 -8.37 -4.74
CA THR A 87 -10.53 -7.29 -5.73
C THR A 87 -9.08 -6.87 -5.87
N ALA A 88 -8.61 -6.72 -7.09
CA ALA A 88 -7.30 -6.18 -7.39
C ALA A 88 -7.46 -4.82 -8.08
N VAL A 89 -6.67 -3.84 -7.65
CA VAL A 89 -6.66 -2.50 -8.22
C VAL A 89 -5.26 -2.22 -8.74
N ARG A 90 -5.15 -1.98 -10.03
CA ARG A 90 -3.88 -1.56 -10.64
C ARG A 90 -3.84 -0.05 -10.70
N VAL A 91 -2.74 0.52 -10.22
CA VAL A 91 -2.51 1.97 -10.33
C VAL A 91 -1.23 2.18 -11.13
N GLY A 92 -1.34 2.93 -12.21
CA GLY A 92 -0.20 3.23 -13.06
C GLY A 92 0.69 4.30 -12.47
N THR A 93 1.83 4.52 -13.12
CA THR A 93 2.73 5.63 -12.77
C THR A 93 1.99 6.95 -12.97
N ASP A 94 2.36 7.95 -12.18
CA ASP A 94 1.78 9.29 -12.23
C ASP A 94 0.35 9.43 -11.68
N ALA A 95 -0.34 8.35 -11.38
CA ALA A 95 -1.69 8.46 -10.79
C ALA A 95 -1.59 8.68 -9.28
N PHE A 96 -2.07 9.80 -8.80
CA PHE A 96 -2.16 10.05 -7.36
C PHE A 96 -3.26 9.18 -6.76
N ARG A 97 -2.96 8.53 -5.64
CA ARG A 97 -3.91 7.62 -5.00
C ARG A 97 -3.76 7.64 -3.49
N SER A 98 -4.80 7.15 -2.85
CA SER A 98 -4.81 6.86 -1.44
C SER A 98 -5.84 5.76 -1.15
N VAL A 99 -5.68 5.10 -0.01
CA VAL A 99 -6.55 4.01 0.44
C VAL A 99 -7.03 4.33 1.85
N HIS A 100 -8.30 4.00 2.13
CA HIS A 100 -8.87 4.23 3.46
C HIS A 100 -9.77 3.05 3.84
N ASN A 101 -9.75 2.68 5.11
CA ASN A 101 -10.64 1.68 5.66
C ASN A 101 -11.66 2.36 6.58
N ASP A 102 -12.90 2.49 6.13
CA ASP A 102 -13.98 3.07 6.92
C ASP A 102 -14.52 2.11 8.00
N GLY A 103 -13.99 0.89 8.06
CA GLY A 103 -14.49 -0.10 8.99
C GLY A 103 -15.70 -0.86 8.45
N PRO A 104 -16.37 -1.66 9.28
CA PRO A 104 -16.15 -1.81 10.72
C PRO A 104 -14.96 -2.70 11.09
N ASP A 105 -14.49 -3.53 10.18
CA ASP A 105 -13.43 -4.52 10.47
C ASP A 105 -12.08 -4.08 9.93
N ASP A 106 -11.02 -4.70 10.43
CA ASP A 106 -9.69 -4.55 9.85
C ASP A 106 -9.68 -5.07 8.42
N ALA A 107 -8.85 -4.47 7.57
CA ALA A 107 -8.66 -4.92 6.21
C ALA A 107 -7.21 -5.35 6.02
N GLU A 108 -7.00 -6.28 5.07
CA GLU A 108 -5.66 -6.72 4.69
C GLU A 108 -5.48 -6.57 3.20
N LEU A 109 -4.38 -5.94 2.82
CA LEU A 109 -4.01 -5.70 1.43
C LEU A 109 -2.65 -6.33 1.15
N ILE A 110 -2.52 -6.92 -0.03
CA ILE A 110 -1.23 -7.30 -0.59
C ILE A 110 -0.90 -6.27 -1.67
N ILE A 111 0.25 -5.65 -1.56
CA ILE A 111 0.68 -4.59 -2.49
C ILE A 111 1.91 -5.09 -3.23
N VAL A 112 1.82 -5.12 -4.55
CA VAL A 112 2.89 -5.63 -5.41
C VAL A 112 3.25 -4.56 -6.43
N SER A 113 4.54 -4.36 -6.63
CA SER A 113 5.04 -3.44 -7.65
C SER A 113 6.40 -3.91 -8.14
N GLN A 114 6.93 -3.28 -9.18
CA GLN A 114 8.35 -3.41 -9.45
C GLN A 114 9.13 -2.62 -8.41
N THR A 115 10.38 -2.99 -8.15
CA THR A 115 11.21 -2.25 -7.21
C THR A 115 11.48 -0.84 -7.75
N ALA A 116 11.57 0.12 -6.83
CA ALA A 116 11.90 1.49 -7.18
C ALA A 116 13.33 1.56 -7.74
N SER A 117 13.58 2.59 -8.54
CA SER A 117 14.90 2.82 -9.13
C SER A 117 15.96 3.22 -8.12
N GLY A 118 15.57 3.40 -6.85
CA GLY A 118 16.49 3.82 -5.80
C GLY A 118 16.60 5.33 -5.61
N ASP A 119 15.88 6.08 -6.41
CA ASP A 119 15.84 7.53 -6.33
C ASP A 119 14.77 7.97 -5.31
N SER A 120 15.16 8.78 -4.33
CA SER A 120 14.25 9.29 -3.31
C SER A 120 13.16 10.20 -3.89
N GLY A 121 13.32 10.68 -5.12
CA GLY A 121 12.30 11.46 -5.83
C GLY A 121 11.24 10.63 -6.54
N GLU A 122 11.32 9.31 -6.45
CA GLU A 122 10.38 8.39 -7.09
C GLU A 122 8.96 8.56 -6.57
N THR A 123 8.80 8.81 -5.27
CA THR A 123 7.49 9.00 -4.65
C THR A 123 7.21 10.49 -4.44
N GLU A 124 6.06 10.95 -4.90
CA GLU A 124 5.60 12.34 -4.70
C GLU A 124 4.29 12.33 -3.90
N LYS A 125 4.14 13.30 -3.01
CA LYS A 125 2.93 13.47 -2.21
C LYS A 125 2.12 14.67 -2.69
N THR A 126 0.80 14.58 -2.55
CA THR A 126 -0.10 15.70 -2.82
C THR A 126 -0.17 16.62 -1.61
N GLU A 127 -0.94 17.72 -1.75
CA GLU A 127 -1.35 18.53 -0.62
C GLU A 127 -2.21 17.69 0.36
N PRO A 128 -2.31 18.11 1.64
CA PRO A 128 -3.03 17.32 2.66
C PRO A 128 -4.52 17.15 2.42
N ASP A 129 -5.11 17.89 1.51
CA ASP A 129 -6.54 17.83 1.22
C ASP A 129 -6.87 17.01 -0.04
N PHE A 130 -5.95 16.18 -0.49
CA PHE A 130 -6.19 15.29 -1.64
C PHE A 130 -7.48 14.50 -1.46
N TRP A 131 -7.73 13.99 -0.27
CA TRP A 131 -8.94 13.26 0.05
C TRP A 131 -9.58 13.89 1.28
N PRO A 132 -10.52 14.82 1.11
CA PRO A 132 -11.20 15.43 2.24
C PRO A 132 -11.90 14.39 3.11
N ALA A 133 -11.96 14.68 4.42
CA ALA A 133 -12.58 13.76 5.38
C ALA A 133 -14.08 13.57 5.14
N ASP A 134 -14.74 14.56 4.52
CA ASP A 134 -16.18 14.52 4.21
C ASP A 134 -16.46 14.88 2.78
#